data_604742b545b49f3c8e956681b72ae072
#
_entry.id   604742b545b49f3c8e956681b72ae072
#
_cell.length_a   1.000
_cell.length_b   1.000
_cell.length_c   1.000
_cell.angle_alpha   90.00
_cell.angle_beta   90.00
_cell.angle_gamma   90.00
#
_symmetry.space_group_name_H-M   'P 1'
#
loop_
_entity.id
_entity.type
_entity.pdbx_description
1 polymer ?
#
loop_
_entity_poly.entity_id
_entity_poly.type
_entity_poly.pdbx_seq_one_letter_code
_entity_poly.pdbx_strand_id
1 'polypeptide(L)'
;MSFSIKKEGDIVVVDVEGQLIVGNRQELKQKVLDELERGEKKFLIDFAQTGYIDSSGLCVLVSLSKKIREQGGELRLANLNDDLKTLFELTKLDTLFQISDTRDRAVSSF
;
A
#
# COMPACT_ATOMS: atom_id res chain seq x y z
N MET A 1 -11.11 12.41 5.20
CA MET A 1 -10.02 11.57 5.52
C MET A 1 -9.52 10.76 4.39
N SER A 2 -8.28 10.49 4.41
CA SER A 2 -7.52 10.10 3.24
C SER A 2 -7.49 8.62 2.94
N PHE A 3 -7.99 7.78 3.83
CA PHE A 3 -7.88 6.33 3.62
C PHE A 3 -9.24 5.67 3.70
N SER A 4 -9.55 4.84 2.71
CA SER A 4 -10.75 4.01 2.76
C SER A 4 -10.36 2.56 2.57
N ILE A 5 -11.04 1.67 3.28
CA ILE A 5 -10.77 0.23 3.25
C ILE A 5 -12.01 -0.50 2.77
N LYS A 6 -11.81 -1.43 1.85
CA LYS A 6 -12.87 -2.33 1.42
C LYS A 6 -12.27 -3.66 1.05
N LYS A 7 -13.12 -4.67 0.86
CA LYS A 7 -12.65 -5.99 0.45
C LYS A 7 -13.10 -6.33 -0.95
N GLU A 8 -12.20 -6.91 -1.72
CA GLU A 8 -12.51 -7.52 -3.02
C GLU A 8 -12.13 -8.99 -2.90
N GLY A 9 -13.14 -9.84 -2.71
CA GLY A 9 -12.89 -11.24 -2.41
C GLY A 9 -12.18 -11.36 -1.05
N ASP A 10 -11.01 -11.96 -1.04
CA ASP A 10 -10.18 -12.10 0.16
C ASP A 10 -9.06 -11.06 0.24
N ILE A 11 -9.11 -10.02 -0.60
CA ILE A 11 -8.10 -8.98 -0.65
C ILE A 11 -8.64 -7.72 0.02
N VAL A 12 -7.87 -7.18 0.98
CA VAL A 12 -8.17 -5.89 1.59
C VAL A 12 -7.57 -4.80 0.70
N VAL A 13 -8.42 -3.93 0.17
CA VAL A 13 -8.00 -2.83 -0.70
C VAL A 13 -8.05 -1.53 0.10
N VAL A 14 -6.93 -0.82 0.13
CA VAL A 14 -6.84 0.48 0.79
C VAL A 14 -6.61 1.53 -0.28
N ASP A 15 -7.56 2.47 -0.39
CA ASP A 15 -7.40 3.63 -1.27
C ASP A 15 -6.79 4.77 -0.48
N VAL A 16 -5.74 5.38 -1.01
CA VAL A 16 -5.08 6.53 -0.39
C VAL A 16 -5.42 7.78 -1.21
N GLU A 17 -6.13 8.72 -0.61
CA GLU A 17 -6.49 9.99 -1.26
C GLU A 17 -5.53 11.08 -0.84
N GLY A 18 -5.04 11.84 -1.81
CA GLY A 18 -4.24 13.03 -1.59
C GLY A 18 -2.77 12.73 -1.39
N GLN A 19 -2.38 12.37 -0.20
CA GLN A 19 -0.95 12.19 0.11
C GLN A 19 -0.74 11.22 1.27
N LEU A 20 0.46 10.65 1.31
CA LEU A 20 0.90 9.80 2.40
C LEU A 20 2.16 10.40 2.98
N ILE A 21 2.06 11.00 4.16
CA ILE A 21 3.11 11.82 4.75
C ILE A 21 3.19 11.57 6.26
N VAL A 22 4.15 12.22 6.90
CA VAL A 22 4.37 12.07 8.34
C VAL A 22 3.11 12.38 9.15
N GLY A 23 2.25 13.28 8.66
CA GLY A 23 1.04 13.69 9.38
C GLY A 23 -0.09 12.65 9.38
N ASN A 24 -0.09 11.71 8.44
CA ASN A 24 -1.17 10.72 8.35
C ASN A 24 -0.71 9.27 8.23
N ARG A 25 0.59 9.02 8.20
CA ARG A 25 1.12 7.65 8.02
C ARG A 25 0.68 6.68 9.12
N GLN A 26 0.54 7.17 10.34
CA GLN A 26 0.13 6.32 11.46
C GLN A 26 -1.31 5.83 11.33
N GLU A 27 -2.17 6.63 10.75
CA GLU A 27 -3.53 6.22 10.49
C GLU A 27 -3.57 5.06 9.49
N LEU A 28 -2.81 5.15 8.41
CA LEU A 28 -2.70 4.05 7.45
C LEU A 28 -2.16 2.79 8.13
N LYS A 29 -1.09 2.94 8.89
CA LYS A 29 -0.47 1.82 9.59
C LYS A 29 -1.47 1.12 10.50
N GLN A 30 -2.21 1.88 11.28
CA GLN A 30 -3.16 1.31 12.23
C GLN A 30 -4.29 0.58 11.52
N LYS A 31 -4.83 1.17 10.45
CA LYS A 31 -5.90 0.54 9.69
C LYS A 31 -5.47 -0.81 9.09
N VAL A 32 -4.27 -0.87 8.55
CA VAL A 32 -3.76 -2.11 7.96
C VAL A 32 -3.47 -3.14 9.05
N LEU A 33 -2.85 -2.73 10.15
CA LEU A 33 -2.55 -3.66 11.25
C LEU A 33 -3.82 -4.22 11.89
N ASP A 34 -4.88 -3.41 11.98
CA ASP A 34 -6.16 -3.89 12.50
C ASP A 34 -6.73 -5.01 11.62
N GLU A 35 -6.64 -4.87 10.30
CA GLU A 35 -7.10 -5.91 9.39
C GLU A 35 -6.22 -7.16 9.47
N LEU A 36 -4.92 -6.97 9.61
CA LEU A 36 -3.99 -8.09 9.76
C LEU A 36 -4.30 -8.88 11.04
N GLU A 37 -4.64 -8.20 12.12
CA GLU A 37 -5.03 -8.85 13.38
C GLU A 37 -6.33 -9.65 13.23
N ARG A 38 -7.22 -9.23 12.33
CA ARG A 38 -8.46 -9.96 12.04
C ARG A 38 -8.22 -11.21 11.19
N GLY A 39 -6.98 -11.47 10.80
CA GLY A 39 -6.64 -12.65 10.02
C GLY A 39 -6.54 -12.42 8.53
N GLU A 40 -6.66 -11.18 8.06
CA GLU A 40 -6.48 -10.87 6.65
C GLU A 40 -5.01 -11.04 6.26
N LYS A 41 -4.77 -11.53 5.04
CA LYS A 41 -3.44 -11.84 4.58
C LYS A 41 -3.06 -11.15 3.27
N LYS A 42 -4.03 -10.75 2.47
CA LYS A 42 -3.78 -10.14 1.16
C LYS A 42 -4.19 -8.67 1.22
N PHE A 43 -3.22 -7.81 0.94
CA PHE A 43 -3.42 -6.36 1.02
C PHE A 43 -2.98 -5.70 -0.28
N LEU A 44 -3.81 -4.79 -0.77
CA LEU A 44 -3.49 -3.97 -1.93
C LEU A 44 -3.69 -2.51 -1.54
N ILE A 45 -2.66 -1.70 -1.72
CA ILE A 45 -2.79 -0.25 -1.54
C ILE A 45 -2.84 0.39 -2.92
N ASP A 46 -3.92 1.12 -3.17
CA ASP A 46 -4.19 1.76 -4.46
C ASP A 46 -3.89 3.25 -4.35
N PHE A 47 -2.98 3.72 -5.18
CA PHE A 47 -2.52 5.11 -5.18
C PHE A 47 -3.10 5.92 -6.35
N ALA A 48 -4.22 5.47 -6.94
CA ALA A 48 -4.81 6.17 -8.08
C ALA A 48 -5.12 7.63 -7.78
N GLN A 49 -5.42 7.97 -6.52
CA GLN A 49 -5.76 9.32 -6.12
C GLN A 49 -4.68 9.95 -5.24
N THR A 50 -3.48 9.41 -5.26
CA THR A 50 -2.36 9.89 -4.46
C THR A 50 -1.41 10.71 -5.31
N GLY A 51 -1.19 11.96 -4.91
CA GLY A 51 -0.27 12.85 -5.62
C GLY A 51 1.12 12.90 -5.03
N TYR A 52 1.29 12.51 -3.77
CA TYR A 52 2.57 12.69 -3.10
C TYR A 52 2.77 11.69 -1.96
N ILE A 53 4.01 11.18 -1.84
CA ILE A 53 4.43 10.34 -0.72
C ILE A 53 5.78 10.88 -0.26
N ASP A 54 5.92 11.18 1.05
CA ASP A 54 7.22 11.60 1.58
C ASP A 54 8.01 10.39 2.09
N SER A 55 9.22 10.63 2.60
CA SER A 55 10.07 9.54 3.09
C SER A 55 9.43 8.79 4.26
N SER A 56 8.64 9.47 5.09
CA SER A 56 7.91 8.84 6.18
C SER A 56 6.85 7.88 5.66
N GLY A 57 6.16 8.25 4.57
CA GLY A 57 5.20 7.39 3.92
C GLY A 57 5.85 6.14 3.33
N LEU A 58 7.01 6.31 2.68
CA LEU A 58 7.76 5.17 2.17
C LEU A 58 8.18 4.23 3.30
N CYS A 59 8.65 4.78 4.42
CA CYS A 59 9.04 3.97 5.56
C CYS A 59 7.88 3.15 6.11
N VAL A 60 6.69 3.72 6.20
CA VAL A 60 5.55 2.97 6.73
C VAL A 60 5.15 1.84 5.78
N LEU A 61 5.26 2.05 4.47
CA LEU A 61 4.98 1.00 3.49
C LEU A 61 5.95 -0.18 3.66
N VAL A 62 7.23 0.11 3.83
CA VAL A 62 8.24 -0.93 4.07
C VAL A 62 7.94 -1.68 5.36
N SER A 63 7.63 -0.97 6.43
CA SER A 63 7.30 -1.55 7.72
C SER A 63 6.07 -2.46 7.63
N LEU A 64 5.03 -2.01 6.93
CA LEU A 64 3.81 -2.80 6.73
C LEU A 64 4.09 -4.06 5.91
N SER A 65 4.88 -3.94 4.85
CA SER A 65 5.24 -5.09 4.03
C SER A 65 5.92 -6.17 4.87
N LYS A 66 6.85 -5.75 5.73
CA LYS A 66 7.57 -6.67 6.61
C LYS A 66 6.63 -7.37 7.58
N LYS A 67 5.76 -6.62 8.25
CA LYS A 67 4.82 -7.19 9.22
C LYS A 67 3.83 -8.15 8.57
N ILE A 68 3.33 -7.80 7.41
CA ILE A 68 2.39 -8.65 6.68
C ILE A 68 3.07 -9.95 6.27
N ARG A 69 4.30 -9.89 5.76
CA ARG A 69 5.05 -11.09 5.40
C ARG A 69 5.33 -11.99 6.60
N GLU A 70 5.64 -11.41 7.74
CA GLU A 70 5.90 -12.17 8.97
C GLU A 70 4.67 -12.96 9.39
N GLN A 71 3.48 -12.50 9.02
CA GLN A 71 2.23 -13.18 9.30
C GLN A 71 1.77 -14.10 8.17
N GLY A 72 2.62 -14.31 7.16
CA GLY A 72 2.30 -15.17 6.04
C GLY A 72 1.47 -14.52 4.94
N GLY A 73 1.38 -13.19 4.92
CA GLY A 73 0.58 -12.46 3.94
C GLY A 73 1.43 -11.76 2.89
N GLU A 74 0.77 -10.95 2.06
CA GLU A 74 1.40 -10.18 1.01
C GLU A 74 0.81 -8.78 0.93
N LEU A 75 1.67 -7.80 0.64
CA LEU A 75 1.26 -6.43 0.34
C LEU A 75 1.69 -6.09 -1.09
N ARG A 76 0.74 -5.62 -1.89
CA ARG A 76 0.98 -5.18 -3.27
C ARG A 76 0.48 -3.76 -3.45
N LEU A 77 1.02 -3.08 -4.47
CA LEU A 77 0.70 -1.68 -4.75
C LEU A 77 0.16 -1.55 -6.18
N ALA A 78 -0.66 -0.54 -6.42
CA ALA A 78 -1.22 -0.29 -7.75
C ALA A 78 -1.37 1.20 -8.01
N ASN A 79 -1.37 1.55 -9.30
CA ASN A 79 -1.73 2.88 -9.79
C ASN A 79 -0.79 4.00 -9.33
N LEU A 80 0.51 3.74 -9.29
CA LEU A 80 1.47 4.81 -9.04
C LEU A 80 1.50 5.75 -10.26
N ASN A 81 1.40 7.06 -10.03
CA ASN A 81 1.61 8.02 -11.11
C ASN A 81 3.10 8.07 -11.46
N ASP A 82 3.46 8.82 -12.51
CA ASP A 82 4.84 8.84 -13.00
C ASP A 82 5.81 9.34 -11.95
N ASP A 83 5.45 10.35 -11.18
CA ASP A 83 6.32 10.89 -10.13
C ASP A 83 6.55 9.85 -9.03
N LEU A 84 5.51 9.13 -8.64
CA LEU A 84 5.62 8.09 -7.63
C LEU A 84 6.43 6.90 -8.13
N LYS A 85 6.25 6.52 -9.41
CA LYS A 85 7.08 5.47 -10.02
C LYS A 85 8.55 5.84 -9.97
N THR A 86 8.88 7.08 -10.33
CA THR A 86 10.25 7.56 -10.28
C THR A 86 10.80 7.51 -8.85
N LEU A 87 10.00 7.93 -7.88
CA LEU A 87 10.40 7.90 -6.47
C LEU A 87 10.73 6.47 -6.02
N PHE A 88 9.88 5.50 -6.38
CA PHE A 88 10.11 4.10 -6.02
C PHE A 88 11.35 3.53 -6.72
N GLU A 89 11.58 3.92 -7.97
CA GLU A 89 12.78 3.51 -8.71
C GLU A 89 14.05 4.07 -8.10
N LEU A 90 14.04 5.36 -7.76
CA LEU A 90 15.21 6.02 -7.18
C LEU A 90 15.58 5.45 -5.81
N THR A 91 14.59 5.04 -5.03
CA THR A 91 14.80 4.46 -3.71
C THR A 91 14.96 2.95 -3.75
N LYS A 92 14.89 2.33 -4.93
CA LYS A 92 14.98 0.88 -5.13
C LYS A 92 13.81 0.11 -4.51
N LEU A 93 12.75 0.79 -4.13
CA LEU A 93 11.58 0.14 -3.54
C LEU A 93 10.74 -0.59 -4.58
N ASP A 94 10.91 -0.28 -5.86
CA ASP A 94 10.27 -1.02 -6.94
C ASP A 94 10.72 -2.49 -6.98
N THR A 95 11.86 -2.82 -6.38
CA THR A 95 12.33 -4.21 -6.28
C THR A 95 11.75 -4.92 -5.07
N LEU A 96 11.29 -4.17 -4.08
CA LEU A 96 10.73 -4.74 -2.85
C LEU A 96 9.24 -5.04 -2.99
N PHE A 97 8.51 -4.21 -3.73
CA PHE A 97 7.06 -4.34 -3.88
C PHE A 97 6.67 -4.88 -5.23
N GLN A 98 5.59 -5.68 -5.26
CA GLN A 98 4.88 -6.00 -6.49
C GLN A 98 3.99 -4.81 -6.82
N ILE A 99 4.28 -4.13 -7.93
CA ILE A 99 3.57 -2.92 -8.34
C ILE A 99 2.88 -3.19 -9.67
N SER A 100 1.57 -2.95 -9.71
CA SER A 100 0.78 -3.15 -10.93
C SER A 100 0.30 -1.81 -11.46
N ASP A 101 0.05 -1.76 -12.77
CA ASP A 101 -0.41 -0.52 -13.40
C ASP A 101 -1.85 -0.19 -13.05
N THR A 102 -2.67 -1.19 -12.75
CA THR A 102 -4.08 -1.00 -12.43
C THR A 102 -4.49 -1.85 -11.23
N ARG A 103 -5.61 -1.46 -10.60
CA ARG A 103 -6.19 -2.24 -9.51
C ARG A 103 -6.54 -3.65 -9.99
N ASP A 104 -7.18 -3.78 -11.15
CA ASP A 104 -7.61 -5.08 -11.67
C ASP A 104 -6.44 -6.02 -11.87
N ARG A 105 -5.33 -5.53 -12.40
CA ARG A 105 -4.13 -6.34 -12.56
C ARG A 105 -3.56 -6.75 -11.21
N ALA A 106 -3.54 -5.84 -10.25
CA ALA A 106 -3.03 -6.13 -8.91
C ALA A 106 -3.88 -7.21 -8.23
N VAL A 107 -5.20 -7.10 -8.30
CA VAL A 107 -6.11 -8.07 -7.71
C VAL A 107 -5.92 -9.44 -8.35
N SER A 108 -5.76 -9.49 -9.67
CA SER A 108 -5.58 -10.75 -10.40
C SER A 108 -4.22 -11.41 -10.11
N SER A 109 -3.26 -10.67 -9.61
CA SER A 109 -1.89 -11.16 -9.40
C SER A 109 -1.70 -11.90 -8.07
N PHE A 110 -2.65 -11.78 -7.16
CA PHE A 110 -2.58 -12.46 -5.85
C PHE A 110 -2.77 -13.97 -5.96
#